data_93f5cf90b625e970f8adf5e69d1a0bc7
#
_entry.id   93f5cf90b625e970f8adf5e69d1a0bc7
#
_cell.length_a   1.000
_cell.length_b   1.000
_cell.length_c   1.000
_cell.angle_alpha   90.00
_cell.angle_beta   90.00
_cell.angle_gamma   90.00
#
_symmetry.space_group_name_H-M   'P 1'
#
loop_
_entity.id
_entity.type
_entity.pdbx_description
1 polymer ?
#
loop_
_entity_poly.entity_id
_entity_poly.type
_entity_poly.pdbx_seq_one_letter_code
_entity_poly.pdbx_strand_id
1 'polypeptide(L)'
;MRRTFSLAGSALFLTMLGLFFLFGTVKGYMGGEALYKMGDIYHLNDAGTSVAIRVLDIDVDAVTYDGNDYYLVKHEKGVTALQAQAKDIQQLLDLKKEHPSGWEPLRDENIYLNVRVTPAVTKGRRGSTTVNMPAALIKEIMTQYQKGTLRNTISLDALHYLKLTSFTNRFLESVVSIIVILIAMLYFKWTYKRVRSLKEHYELFDKEFPRYALNMKALPKDADFHDPMLKVLVKDHKLVCYNNDFSVIKLREVRNVEVRRQLAKSSVTYAFDFGFGGNKKVTVQLNNRPYNIRQLVEYLNEKEGTKISIPFQM
;
A
#
# COMPACT_ATOMS: atom_id res chain seq x y z
N MET A 1 -7.09 8.43 -21.64
CA MET A 1 -5.90 8.93 -20.93
C MET A 1 -6.09 9.14 -19.42
N ARG A 2 -7.05 9.94 -18.91
CA ARG A 2 -7.22 10.16 -17.46
C ARG A 2 -7.24 8.88 -16.59
N ARG A 3 -7.94 7.84 -17.02
CA ARG A 3 -8.06 6.57 -16.27
C ARG A 3 -6.73 5.78 -16.23
N THR A 4 -5.93 5.86 -17.28
CA THR A 4 -4.59 5.22 -17.34
C THR A 4 -3.59 5.94 -16.44
N PHE A 5 -3.61 7.29 -16.42
CA PHE A 5 -2.81 8.08 -15.48
C PHE A 5 -3.21 7.82 -14.01
N SER A 6 -4.51 7.71 -13.72
CA SER A 6 -4.99 7.34 -12.38
C SER A 6 -4.49 5.97 -11.95
N LEU A 7 -4.52 4.96 -12.83
CA LEU A 7 -4.02 3.62 -12.52
C LEU A 7 -2.51 3.60 -12.31
N ALA A 8 -1.76 4.30 -13.16
CA ALA A 8 -0.31 4.43 -13.01
C ALA A 8 0.06 5.16 -11.70
N GLY A 9 -0.65 6.23 -11.36
CA GLY A 9 -0.47 6.94 -10.10
C GLY A 9 -0.77 6.06 -8.88
N SER A 10 -1.84 5.26 -8.93
CA SER A 10 -2.18 4.31 -7.87
C SER A 10 -1.12 3.21 -7.73
N ALA A 11 -0.61 2.69 -8.84
CA ALA A 11 0.45 1.69 -8.83
C ALA A 11 1.74 2.26 -8.21
N LEU A 12 2.14 3.46 -8.61
CA LEU A 12 3.32 4.15 -8.05
C LEU A 12 3.17 4.39 -6.55
N PHE A 13 2.01 4.91 -6.12
CA PHE A 13 1.71 5.14 -4.70
C PHE A 13 1.79 3.85 -3.88
N LEU A 14 1.17 2.76 -4.35
CA LEU A 14 1.22 1.46 -3.67
C LEU A 14 2.64 0.91 -3.60
N THR A 15 3.45 1.12 -4.64
CA THR A 15 4.86 0.69 -4.63
C THR A 15 5.67 1.47 -3.61
N MET A 16 5.53 2.81 -3.57
CA MET A 16 6.20 3.64 -2.56
C MET A 16 5.77 3.25 -1.14
N LEU A 17 4.48 3.01 -0.93
CA LEU A 17 3.94 2.54 0.35
C LEU A 17 4.52 1.17 0.73
N GLY A 18 4.56 0.22 -0.22
CA GLY A 18 5.15 -1.11 -0.01
C GLY A 18 6.63 -1.05 0.33
N LEU A 19 7.40 -0.22 -0.37
CA LEU A 19 8.83 0.00 -0.07
C LEU A 19 9.04 0.64 1.31
N PHE A 20 8.20 1.60 1.69
CA PHE A 20 8.24 2.20 3.02
C PHE A 20 8.01 1.16 4.13
N PHE A 21 6.98 0.33 3.99
CA PHE A 21 6.74 -0.77 4.93
C PHE A 21 7.87 -1.80 4.94
N LEU A 22 8.39 -2.15 3.75
CA LEU A 22 9.51 -3.09 3.65
C LEU A 22 10.75 -2.55 4.37
N PHE A 23 11.07 -1.27 4.20
CA PHE A 23 12.20 -0.64 4.88
C PHE A 23 12.04 -0.67 6.41
N GLY A 24 10.83 -0.33 6.92
CA GLY A 24 10.52 -0.45 8.35
C GLY A 24 10.66 -1.89 8.86
N THR A 25 10.20 -2.85 8.07
CA THR A 25 10.30 -4.27 8.39
C THR A 25 11.76 -4.73 8.43
N VAL A 26 12.57 -4.36 7.43
CA VAL A 26 14.00 -4.69 7.37
C VAL A 26 14.73 -4.14 8.60
N LYS A 27 14.48 -2.87 8.95
CA LYS A 27 15.03 -2.30 10.20
C LYS A 27 14.60 -3.11 11.44
N GLY A 28 13.36 -3.58 11.50
CA GLY A 28 12.89 -4.42 12.59
C GLY A 28 13.66 -5.73 12.75
N TYR A 29 14.14 -6.34 11.66
CA TYR A 29 14.94 -7.57 11.68
C TYR A 29 16.44 -7.35 11.92
N MET A 30 16.92 -6.13 11.77
CA MET A 30 18.34 -5.82 12.04
C MET A 30 18.64 -6.01 13.53
N GLY A 31 19.80 -6.55 13.84
CA GLY A 31 20.29 -6.59 15.21
C GLY A 31 20.52 -5.18 15.77
N GLY A 32 20.42 -5.01 17.08
CA GLY A 32 20.63 -3.73 17.74
C GLY A 32 21.98 -3.10 17.39
N GLU A 33 23.04 -3.90 17.30
CA GLU A 33 24.36 -3.44 16.92
C GLU A 33 24.42 -2.86 15.50
N ALA A 34 23.76 -3.52 14.54
CA ALA A 34 23.71 -3.04 13.16
C ALA A 34 22.97 -1.70 13.05
N LEU A 35 21.83 -1.55 13.73
CA LEU A 35 21.10 -0.28 13.80
C LEU A 35 21.93 0.82 14.45
N TYR A 36 22.63 0.50 15.53
CA TYR A 36 23.51 1.45 16.24
C TYR A 36 24.63 1.97 15.34
N LYS A 37 25.30 1.06 14.60
CA LYS A 37 26.34 1.42 13.62
C LYS A 37 25.81 2.24 12.45
N MET A 38 24.53 2.11 12.09
CA MET A 38 23.88 2.92 11.07
C MET A 38 23.45 4.31 11.55
N GLY A 39 23.59 4.60 12.86
CA GLY A 39 23.18 5.85 13.46
C GLY A 39 21.67 5.90 13.82
N ASP A 40 20.94 4.79 13.69
CA ASP A 40 19.55 4.68 14.16
C ASP A 40 19.51 4.47 15.70
N ILE A 41 20.02 5.46 16.42
CA ILE A 41 20.14 5.47 17.89
C ILE A 41 18.91 6.14 18.48
N TYR A 42 18.52 5.70 19.68
CA TYR A 42 17.37 6.27 20.39
C TYR A 42 17.50 7.78 20.63
N HIS A 43 16.45 8.49 20.26
CA HIS A 43 16.20 9.89 20.63
C HIS A 43 14.79 10.04 21.19
N LEU A 44 14.61 10.98 22.12
CA LEU A 44 13.33 11.21 22.84
C LEU A 44 12.10 11.44 21.93
N ASN A 45 12.32 11.81 20.66
CA ASN A 45 11.24 12.10 19.70
C ASN A 45 10.97 10.98 18.68
N ASP A 46 11.62 9.83 18.77
CA ASP A 46 11.59 8.75 17.78
C ASP A 46 10.36 7.80 17.91
N ALA A 47 9.22 8.34 18.28
CA ALA A 47 8.02 7.55 18.50
C ALA A 47 7.65 6.70 17.29
N GLY A 48 7.45 5.39 17.52
CA GLY A 48 6.96 4.44 16.53
C GLY A 48 8.02 3.83 15.61
N THR A 49 9.27 4.26 15.69
CA THR A 49 10.38 3.71 14.89
C THR A 49 11.16 2.62 15.63
N SER A 50 11.81 1.72 14.86
CA SER A 50 12.80 0.79 15.42
C SER A 50 14.15 1.50 15.51
N VAL A 51 14.70 1.53 16.72
CA VAL A 51 15.97 2.18 17.05
C VAL A 51 16.83 1.27 17.90
N ALA A 52 18.13 1.55 17.97
CA ALA A 52 19.04 0.86 18.85
C ALA A 52 19.25 1.62 20.15
N ILE A 53 19.35 0.89 21.25
CA ILE A 53 19.92 1.37 22.51
C ILE A 53 21.14 0.54 22.85
N ARG A 54 22.19 1.19 23.37
CA ARG A 54 23.30 0.52 24.03
C ARG A 54 22.96 0.41 25.51
N VAL A 55 22.90 -0.82 26.02
CA VAL A 55 22.56 -1.08 27.43
C VAL A 55 23.82 -0.89 28.26
N LEU A 56 23.74 -0.03 29.26
CA LEU A 56 24.82 0.28 30.21
C LEU A 56 24.56 -0.37 31.58
N ASP A 57 23.27 -0.52 31.91
CA ASP A 57 22.81 -1.18 33.12
C ASP A 57 21.33 -1.57 33.00
N ILE A 58 20.87 -2.52 33.82
CA ILE A 58 19.46 -2.93 33.91
C ILE A 58 19.11 -3.27 35.36
N ASP A 59 17.90 -2.89 35.78
CA ASP A 59 17.31 -3.40 37.03
C ASP A 59 16.75 -4.80 36.77
N VAL A 60 17.12 -5.76 37.60
CA VAL A 60 16.68 -7.17 37.47
C VAL A 60 15.23 -7.36 37.89
N ASP A 61 14.70 -6.46 38.72
CA ASP A 61 13.32 -6.50 39.20
C ASP A 61 12.41 -5.82 38.19
N ALA A 62 11.42 -6.57 37.66
CA ALA A 62 10.46 -6.03 36.72
C ALA A 62 9.23 -5.44 37.46
N VAL A 63 8.69 -4.39 36.89
CA VAL A 63 7.32 -3.94 37.18
C VAL A 63 6.36 -4.71 36.27
N THR A 64 5.52 -5.57 36.85
CA THR A 64 4.51 -6.32 36.08
C THR A 64 3.20 -5.55 36.09
N TYR A 65 2.68 -5.20 34.89
CA TYR A 65 1.41 -4.51 34.72
C TYR A 65 0.65 -5.09 33.53
N ASP A 66 -0.60 -5.47 33.76
CA ASP A 66 -1.49 -6.05 32.73
C ASP A 66 -0.84 -7.20 31.93
N GLY A 67 -0.15 -8.11 32.66
CA GLY A 67 0.53 -9.26 32.09
C GLY A 67 1.79 -8.96 31.26
N ASN A 68 2.29 -7.74 31.32
CA ASN A 68 3.55 -7.33 30.69
C ASN A 68 4.59 -6.94 31.75
N ASP A 69 5.83 -7.30 31.50
CA ASP A 69 6.96 -6.95 32.35
C ASP A 69 7.71 -5.75 31.80
N TYR A 70 8.02 -4.82 32.68
CA TYR A 70 8.73 -3.58 32.41
C TYR A 70 9.99 -3.53 33.25
N TYR A 71 11.15 -3.54 32.61
CA TYR A 71 12.47 -3.44 33.23
C TYR A 71 12.99 -2.02 33.09
N LEU A 72 13.64 -1.49 34.12
CA LEU A 72 14.35 -0.23 34.00
C LEU A 72 15.71 -0.47 33.37
N VAL A 73 15.98 0.18 32.26
CA VAL A 73 17.23 0.05 31.49
C VAL A 73 17.92 1.40 31.43
N LYS A 74 19.17 1.43 31.84
CA LYS A 74 20.06 2.57 31.64
C LYS A 74 20.74 2.46 30.28
N HIS A 75 20.70 3.52 29.52
CA HIS A 75 21.36 3.67 28.23
C HIS A 75 22.00 5.06 28.13
N GLU A 76 22.67 5.37 27.03
CA GLU A 76 23.46 6.61 26.87
C GLU A 76 22.65 7.90 27.05
N LYS A 77 21.32 7.86 26.86
CA LYS A 77 20.44 9.04 26.97
C LYS A 77 19.66 9.11 28.29
N GLY A 78 19.79 8.14 29.17
CA GLY A 78 19.11 8.14 30.47
C GLY A 78 18.62 6.75 30.89
N VAL A 79 17.57 6.72 31.68
CA VAL A 79 16.88 5.51 32.12
C VAL A 79 15.48 5.50 31.50
N THR A 80 15.09 4.38 30.92
CA THR A 80 13.75 4.22 30.32
C THR A 80 13.20 2.84 30.66
N ALA A 81 11.87 2.70 30.76
CA ALA A 81 11.24 1.41 30.94
C ALA A 81 11.29 0.60 29.65
N LEU A 82 11.75 -0.64 29.72
CA LEU A 82 11.78 -1.61 28.63
C LEU A 82 10.70 -2.67 28.84
N GLN A 83 9.70 -2.71 27.99
CA GLN A 83 8.73 -3.79 27.93
C GLN A 83 9.37 -5.00 27.20
N ALA A 84 9.59 -6.10 27.92
CA ALA A 84 10.17 -7.32 27.40
C ALA A 84 9.73 -8.50 28.25
N GLN A 85 9.70 -9.70 27.66
CA GLN A 85 9.57 -10.94 28.46
C GLN A 85 10.94 -11.32 29.01
N ALA A 86 10.99 -11.85 30.22
CA ALA A 86 12.24 -12.26 30.87
C ALA A 86 13.10 -13.19 29.97
N LYS A 87 12.45 -14.13 29.27
CA LYS A 87 13.13 -15.05 28.35
C LYS A 87 13.85 -14.36 27.18
N ASP A 88 13.30 -13.21 26.73
CA ASP A 88 13.85 -12.49 25.57
C ASP A 88 15.08 -11.64 25.93
N ILE A 89 15.27 -11.36 27.24
CA ILE A 89 16.41 -10.61 27.79
C ILE A 89 17.17 -11.42 28.85
N GLN A 90 16.98 -12.74 28.90
CA GLN A 90 17.58 -13.61 29.92
C GLN A 90 19.10 -13.45 30.00
N GLN A 91 19.78 -13.45 28.85
CA GLN A 91 21.23 -13.24 28.78
C GLN A 91 21.65 -11.90 29.44
N LEU A 92 20.87 -10.84 29.21
CA LEU A 92 21.13 -9.52 29.80
C LEU A 92 20.96 -9.55 31.32
N LEU A 93 19.90 -10.23 31.80
CA LEU A 93 19.65 -10.37 33.23
C LEU A 93 20.73 -11.22 33.91
N ASP A 94 21.23 -12.26 33.25
CA ASP A 94 22.28 -13.12 33.80
C ASP A 94 23.64 -12.38 33.86
N LEU A 95 23.99 -11.63 32.80
CA LEU A 95 25.17 -10.75 32.83
C LEU A 95 25.09 -9.69 33.96
N LYS A 96 23.90 -9.14 34.22
CA LYS A 96 23.73 -8.21 35.36
C LYS A 96 23.92 -8.89 36.72
N LYS A 97 23.54 -10.16 36.87
CA LYS A 97 23.79 -10.94 38.11
C LYS A 97 25.27 -11.24 38.31
N GLU A 98 26.01 -11.46 37.21
CA GLU A 98 27.46 -11.66 37.24
C GLU A 98 28.22 -10.38 37.59
N HIS A 99 27.66 -9.22 37.16
CA HIS A 99 28.18 -7.88 37.40
C HIS A 99 27.23 -7.03 38.24
N PRO A 100 27.00 -7.35 39.53
CA PRO A 100 25.94 -6.74 40.33
C PRO A 100 26.19 -5.29 40.72
N SER A 101 27.45 -4.82 40.71
CA SER A 101 27.85 -3.51 41.20
C SER A 101 28.73 -2.76 40.21
N GLY A 102 28.65 -1.43 40.21
CA GLY A 102 29.43 -0.54 39.37
C GLY A 102 28.58 0.60 38.81
N TRP A 103 29.25 1.63 38.27
CA TRP A 103 28.56 2.80 37.68
C TRP A 103 27.80 2.42 36.38
N GLU A 104 28.37 1.56 35.58
CA GLU A 104 27.79 1.07 34.32
C GLU A 104 28.32 -0.35 34.08
N PRO A 105 27.81 -1.35 34.82
CA PRO A 105 28.40 -2.66 34.90
C PRO A 105 28.39 -3.42 33.58
N LEU A 106 27.50 -3.05 32.64
CA LEU A 106 27.36 -3.71 31.32
C LEU A 106 27.99 -2.89 30.18
N ARG A 107 28.72 -1.80 30.50
CA ARG A 107 29.28 -0.90 29.48
C ARG A 107 30.24 -1.63 28.52
N ASP A 108 31.10 -2.47 29.05
CA ASP A 108 32.14 -3.15 28.30
C ASP A 108 31.61 -4.36 27.53
N GLU A 109 30.43 -4.86 27.86
CA GLU A 109 29.77 -5.98 27.19
C GLU A 109 29.22 -5.61 25.80
N ASN A 110 29.15 -4.33 25.45
CA ASN A 110 28.67 -3.82 24.17
C ASN A 110 27.32 -4.42 23.73
N ILE A 111 26.36 -4.45 24.65
CA ILE A 111 25.03 -5.03 24.40
C ILE A 111 24.15 -3.98 23.75
N TYR A 112 23.61 -4.32 22.58
CA TYR A 112 22.70 -3.46 21.81
C TYR A 112 21.35 -4.15 21.62
N LEU A 113 20.28 -3.45 21.97
CA LEU A 113 18.91 -3.93 21.79
C LEU A 113 18.22 -3.15 20.66
N ASN A 114 17.53 -3.88 19.78
CA ASN A 114 16.59 -3.28 18.84
C ASN A 114 15.24 -3.12 19.54
N VAL A 115 14.82 -1.89 19.70
CA VAL A 115 13.61 -1.51 20.44
C VAL A 115 12.75 -0.57 19.63
N ARG A 116 11.44 -0.55 19.93
CA ARG A 116 10.50 0.41 19.38
C ARG A 116 10.12 1.42 20.46
N VAL A 117 10.26 2.69 20.16
CA VAL A 117 9.88 3.77 21.08
C VAL A 117 8.36 3.93 21.07
N THR A 118 7.74 3.81 22.23
CA THR A 118 6.30 3.98 22.40
C THR A 118 6.01 5.14 23.34
N PRO A 119 5.32 6.20 22.93
CA PRO A 119 4.96 7.30 23.80
C PRO A 119 3.89 6.85 24.80
N ALA A 120 3.93 7.38 26.02
CA ALA A 120 2.94 7.09 27.06
C ALA A 120 1.51 7.44 26.62
N VAL A 121 1.38 8.48 25.81
CA VAL A 121 0.10 8.93 25.25
C VAL A 121 0.26 9.20 23.76
N THR A 122 -0.60 8.60 22.95
CA THR A 122 -0.67 8.84 21.51
C THR A 122 -1.94 9.60 21.16
N LYS A 123 -1.81 10.72 20.45
CA LYS A 123 -2.94 11.49 19.93
C LYS A 123 -3.25 11.07 18.50
N GLY A 124 -4.43 10.52 18.27
CA GLY A 124 -4.90 10.14 16.93
C GLY A 124 -5.41 11.33 16.12
N ARG A 125 -5.44 11.18 14.78
CA ARG A 125 -5.86 12.23 13.81
C ARG A 125 -7.25 12.82 14.04
N ARG A 126 -8.16 12.12 14.73
CA ARG A 126 -9.55 12.55 14.99
C ARG A 126 -9.77 12.99 16.45
N GLY A 127 -8.72 13.39 17.17
CA GLY A 127 -8.82 13.75 18.57
C GLY A 127 -8.95 12.57 19.53
N SER A 128 -8.88 11.33 19.01
CA SER A 128 -8.80 10.14 19.86
C SER A 128 -7.47 10.12 20.61
N THR A 129 -7.52 9.85 21.91
CA THR A 129 -6.31 9.72 22.73
C THR A 129 -6.18 8.26 23.14
N THR A 130 -5.05 7.65 22.81
CA THR A 130 -4.70 6.29 23.27
C THR A 130 -3.67 6.43 24.38
N VAL A 131 -4.01 5.91 25.56
CA VAL A 131 -3.08 5.87 26.70
C VAL A 131 -2.35 4.54 26.66
N ASN A 132 -1.06 4.58 26.33
CA ASN A 132 -0.20 3.39 26.26
C ASN A 132 0.44 3.07 27.62
N MET A 133 0.65 4.09 28.46
CA MET A 133 1.12 3.94 29.84
C MET A 133 0.10 4.58 30.80
N PRO A 134 -0.74 3.78 31.48
CA PRO A 134 -1.64 4.29 32.52
C PRO A 134 -0.87 4.93 33.67
N ALA A 135 -1.49 5.91 34.33
CA ALA A 135 -0.86 6.63 35.45
C ALA A 135 -0.41 5.68 36.58
N ALA A 136 -1.13 4.56 36.79
CA ALA A 136 -0.76 3.54 37.76
C ALA A 136 0.61 2.91 37.40
N LEU A 137 0.80 2.51 36.14
CA LEU A 137 2.07 1.95 35.67
C LEU A 137 3.21 2.96 35.80
N ILE A 138 2.97 4.21 35.42
CA ILE A 138 3.99 5.29 35.55
C ILE A 138 4.39 5.43 37.01
N LYS A 139 3.43 5.41 37.93
CA LYS A 139 3.69 5.48 39.39
C LYS A 139 4.53 4.31 39.89
N GLU A 140 4.24 3.10 39.44
CA GLU A 140 5.01 1.91 39.81
C GLU A 140 6.43 1.96 39.28
N ILE A 141 6.61 2.33 37.99
CA ILE A 141 7.92 2.54 37.37
C ILE A 141 8.73 3.61 38.15
N MET A 142 8.12 4.74 38.49
CA MET A 142 8.79 5.78 39.31
C MET A 142 9.17 5.26 40.69
N THR A 143 8.31 4.47 41.32
CA THR A 143 8.58 3.85 42.62
C THR A 143 9.75 2.88 42.56
N GLN A 144 9.77 2.02 41.51
CA GLN A 144 10.87 1.11 41.27
C GLN A 144 12.18 1.85 41.00
N TYR A 145 12.16 2.91 40.19
CA TYR A 145 13.31 3.75 39.91
C TYR A 145 13.88 4.40 41.21
N GLN A 146 13.00 4.86 42.10
CA GLN A 146 13.41 5.47 43.38
C GLN A 146 14.04 4.47 44.38
N LYS A 147 13.62 3.21 44.31
CA LYS A 147 14.12 2.13 45.18
C LYS A 147 15.33 1.42 44.59
N GLY A 148 15.46 1.40 43.28
CA GLY A 148 16.47 0.61 42.54
C GLY A 148 17.85 1.25 42.54
N THR A 149 18.79 0.49 41.98
CA THR A 149 20.20 0.90 41.87
C THR A 149 20.44 2.01 40.85
N LEU A 150 19.48 2.24 39.95
CA LEU A 150 19.57 3.23 38.87
C LEU A 150 19.21 4.67 39.32
N ARG A 151 18.72 4.85 40.52
CA ARG A 151 18.22 6.12 41.08
C ARG A 151 19.21 7.28 41.03
N ASN A 152 20.51 7.01 41.10
CA ASN A 152 21.56 8.03 41.10
C ASN A 152 22.11 8.34 39.72
N THR A 153 21.49 7.83 38.69
CA THR A 153 21.88 8.07 37.31
C THR A 153 20.97 9.11 36.66
N ILE A 154 21.22 9.45 35.42
CA ILE A 154 20.51 10.44 34.60
C ILE A 154 18.97 10.27 34.69
N SER A 155 18.20 11.31 34.42
CA SER A 155 16.74 11.37 34.56
C SER A 155 16.01 10.21 33.91
N LEU A 156 14.95 9.69 34.59
CA LEU A 156 14.01 8.71 34.05
C LEU A 156 13.14 9.36 32.97
N ASP A 157 13.07 8.76 31.79
CA ASP A 157 12.08 9.12 30.80
C ASP A 157 10.73 8.41 31.14
N ALA A 158 9.82 9.17 31.73
CA ALA A 158 8.48 8.71 32.06
C ALA A 158 7.45 8.96 30.93
N LEU A 159 7.85 9.62 29.84
CA LEU A 159 6.96 9.95 28.73
C LEU A 159 6.96 8.90 27.63
N HIS A 160 7.96 8.03 27.63
CA HIS A 160 8.11 6.94 26.66
C HIS A 160 8.48 5.64 27.37
N TYR A 161 8.18 4.54 26.72
CA TYR A 161 8.78 3.26 27.05
C TYR A 161 9.30 2.61 25.79
N LEU A 162 10.25 1.74 25.94
CA LEU A 162 10.87 0.97 24.88
C LEU A 162 10.19 -0.40 24.85
N LYS A 163 9.78 -0.84 23.68
CA LYS A 163 9.24 -2.19 23.48
C LYS A 163 10.24 -3.02 22.73
N LEU A 164 10.69 -4.13 23.33
CA LEU A 164 11.54 -5.07 22.61
C LEU A 164 10.76 -5.65 21.43
N THR A 165 11.34 -5.59 20.24
CA THR A 165 10.65 -6.01 19.03
C THR A 165 10.61 -7.54 18.97
N SER A 166 9.44 -8.15 19.18
CA SER A 166 9.27 -9.61 19.11
C SER A 166 9.29 -10.13 17.66
N PHE A 167 9.73 -11.37 17.48
CA PHE A 167 9.73 -12.04 16.17
C PHE A 167 8.33 -12.09 15.55
N THR A 168 7.29 -12.35 16.34
CA THR A 168 5.91 -12.46 15.86
C THR A 168 5.40 -11.16 15.24
N ASN A 169 5.67 -10.02 15.88
CA ASN A 169 5.27 -8.71 15.35
C ASN A 169 6.01 -8.39 14.05
N ARG A 170 7.31 -8.71 13.97
CA ARG A 170 8.12 -8.53 12.76
C ARG A 170 7.60 -9.38 11.60
N PHE A 171 7.26 -10.63 11.88
CA PHE A 171 6.69 -11.53 10.89
C PHE A 171 5.38 -10.98 10.30
N LEU A 172 4.46 -10.51 11.16
CA LEU A 172 3.20 -9.94 10.71
C LEU A 172 3.41 -8.69 9.83
N GLU A 173 4.30 -7.78 10.24
CA GLU A 173 4.66 -6.58 9.44
C GLU A 173 5.26 -6.98 8.08
N SER A 174 6.06 -8.05 8.02
CA SER A 174 6.63 -8.59 6.76
C SER A 174 5.54 -9.11 5.83
N VAL A 175 4.59 -9.88 6.35
CA VAL A 175 3.47 -10.41 5.57
C VAL A 175 2.65 -9.28 4.97
N VAL A 176 2.32 -8.25 5.74
CA VAL A 176 1.59 -7.06 5.25
C VAL A 176 2.38 -6.37 4.14
N SER A 177 3.69 -6.16 4.32
CA SER A 177 4.56 -5.52 3.31
C SER A 177 4.57 -6.31 2.00
N ILE A 178 4.70 -7.63 2.06
CA ILE A 178 4.68 -8.53 0.90
C ILE A 178 3.33 -8.43 0.18
N ILE A 179 2.22 -8.46 0.90
CA ILE A 179 0.87 -8.34 0.31
C ILE A 179 0.73 -7.01 -0.43
N VAL A 180 1.15 -5.89 0.15
CA VAL A 180 1.09 -4.57 -0.50
C VAL A 180 1.91 -4.55 -1.78
N ILE A 181 3.11 -5.13 -1.78
CA ILE A 181 3.97 -5.21 -2.98
C ILE A 181 3.32 -6.08 -4.06
N LEU A 182 2.73 -7.23 -3.71
CA LEU A 182 2.03 -8.09 -4.66
C LEU A 182 0.84 -7.36 -5.31
N ILE A 183 0.06 -6.62 -4.53
CA ILE A 183 -1.03 -5.78 -5.04
C ILE A 183 -0.48 -4.72 -6.02
N ALA A 184 0.63 -4.05 -5.66
CA ALA A 184 1.27 -3.07 -6.54
C ALA A 184 1.72 -3.71 -7.87
N MET A 185 2.33 -4.90 -7.84
CA MET A 185 2.73 -5.63 -9.04
C MET A 185 1.54 -5.99 -9.95
N LEU A 186 0.40 -6.39 -9.37
CA LEU A 186 -0.83 -6.64 -10.12
C LEU A 186 -1.35 -5.37 -10.80
N TYR A 187 -1.33 -4.24 -10.12
CA TYR A 187 -1.68 -2.94 -10.69
C TYR A 187 -0.74 -2.53 -11.83
N PHE A 188 0.58 -2.73 -11.69
CA PHE A 188 1.54 -2.48 -12.76
C PHE A 188 1.28 -3.35 -13.99
N LYS A 189 1.09 -4.66 -13.78
CA LYS A 189 0.77 -5.60 -14.88
C LYS A 189 -0.50 -5.17 -15.62
N TRP A 190 -1.53 -4.74 -14.89
CA TRP A 190 -2.79 -4.29 -15.48
C TRP A 190 -2.62 -2.97 -16.24
N THR A 191 -1.91 -2.01 -15.66
CA THR A 191 -1.59 -0.74 -16.31
C THR A 191 -0.78 -0.96 -17.59
N TYR A 192 0.26 -1.80 -17.54
CA TYR A 192 1.08 -2.13 -18.70
C TYR A 192 0.26 -2.74 -19.85
N LYS A 193 -0.57 -3.74 -19.56
CA LYS A 193 -1.47 -4.33 -20.56
C LYS A 193 -2.37 -3.28 -21.21
N ARG A 194 -2.91 -2.37 -20.40
CA ARG A 194 -3.80 -1.32 -20.89
C ARG A 194 -3.06 -0.31 -21.77
N VAL A 195 -1.88 0.14 -21.36
CA VAL A 195 -1.05 1.06 -22.17
C VAL A 195 -0.68 0.43 -23.50
N ARG A 196 -0.27 -0.84 -23.48
CA ARG A 196 0.04 -1.59 -24.70
C ARG A 196 -1.16 -1.69 -25.64
N SER A 197 -2.33 -2.09 -25.12
CA SER A 197 -3.57 -2.16 -25.92
C SER A 197 -3.94 -0.80 -26.51
N LEU A 198 -3.83 0.29 -25.73
CA LEU A 198 -4.08 1.63 -26.25
C LEU A 198 -3.11 2.00 -27.37
N LYS A 199 -1.82 1.69 -27.21
CA LYS A 199 -0.80 1.95 -28.24
C LYS A 199 -1.14 1.19 -29.54
N GLU A 200 -1.48 -0.11 -29.45
CA GLU A 200 -1.88 -0.92 -30.59
C GLU A 200 -3.09 -0.32 -31.35
N HIS A 201 -4.08 0.21 -30.61
CA HIS A 201 -5.23 0.87 -31.21
C HIS A 201 -4.93 2.22 -31.83
N TYR A 202 -4.02 3.00 -31.27
CA TYR A 202 -3.56 4.26 -31.89
C TYR A 202 -2.76 3.99 -33.16
N GLU A 203 -1.85 3.02 -33.16
CA GLU A 203 -1.09 2.61 -34.34
C GLU A 203 -2.04 2.10 -35.45
N LEU A 204 -3.06 1.32 -35.08
CA LEU A 204 -4.09 0.87 -36.01
C LEU A 204 -4.87 2.07 -36.58
N PHE A 205 -5.23 3.04 -35.74
CA PHE A 205 -5.92 4.25 -36.17
C PHE A 205 -5.10 5.04 -37.18
N ASP A 206 -3.84 5.30 -36.89
CA ASP A 206 -2.95 6.05 -37.76
C ASP A 206 -2.75 5.36 -39.12
N LYS A 207 -2.68 4.03 -39.12
CA LYS A 207 -2.58 3.22 -40.32
C LYS A 207 -3.87 3.26 -41.17
N GLU A 208 -5.03 3.13 -40.53
CA GLU A 208 -6.32 3.01 -41.20
C GLU A 208 -6.92 4.40 -41.58
N PHE A 209 -6.54 5.44 -40.89
CA PHE A 209 -7.04 6.79 -41.06
C PHE A 209 -5.90 7.84 -41.15
N PRO A 210 -4.95 7.71 -42.07
CA PRO A 210 -3.77 8.57 -42.13
C PRO A 210 -4.09 10.05 -42.29
N ARG A 211 -5.21 10.38 -42.96
CA ARG A 211 -5.67 11.79 -43.12
C ARG A 211 -6.10 12.43 -41.81
N TYR A 212 -6.48 11.63 -40.82
CA TYR A 212 -7.03 12.09 -39.54
C TYR A 212 -6.03 11.88 -38.37
N ALA A 213 -4.83 11.29 -38.62
CA ALA A 213 -3.83 11.03 -37.60
C ALA A 213 -3.42 12.29 -36.82
N LEU A 214 -3.32 13.44 -37.52
CA LEU A 214 -2.99 14.72 -36.91
C LEU A 214 -4.24 15.52 -36.46
N ASN A 215 -5.44 15.18 -36.95
CA ASN A 215 -6.67 15.90 -36.62
C ASN A 215 -7.87 14.97 -36.49
N MET A 216 -7.89 14.19 -35.44
CA MET A 216 -9.02 13.31 -35.09
C MET A 216 -10.37 14.03 -34.98
N LYS A 217 -10.39 15.33 -34.72
CA LYS A 217 -11.62 16.12 -34.58
C LYS A 217 -12.36 16.30 -35.92
N ALA A 218 -11.71 16.08 -37.04
CA ALA A 218 -12.35 16.16 -38.37
C ALA A 218 -13.09 14.85 -38.72
N LEU A 219 -12.65 13.70 -38.20
CA LEU A 219 -13.22 12.40 -38.52
C LEU A 219 -14.74 12.26 -38.27
N PRO A 220 -15.33 12.81 -37.20
CA PRO A 220 -16.78 12.74 -36.97
C PRO A 220 -17.64 13.39 -38.06
N LYS A 221 -17.09 14.35 -38.80
CA LYS A 221 -17.83 15.02 -39.89
C LYS A 221 -17.93 14.16 -41.15
N ASP A 222 -16.96 13.28 -41.33
CA ASP A 222 -16.85 12.41 -42.49
C ASP A 222 -17.28 10.96 -42.20
N ALA A 223 -17.79 10.72 -40.99
CA ALA A 223 -18.20 9.40 -40.53
C ALA A 223 -19.52 8.95 -41.17
N ASP A 224 -19.62 7.64 -41.47
CA ASP A 224 -20.83 7.01 -41.98
C ASP A 224 -21.93 6.90 -40.89
N PHE A 225 -21.49 6.75 -39.64
CA PHE A 225 -22.32 6.86 -38.44
C PHE A 225 -21.51 7.55 -37.34
N HIS A 226 -22.17 8.45 -36.60
CA HIS A 226 -21.53 9.13 -35.47
C HIS A 226 -22.52 9.37 -34.35
N ASP A 227 -22.18 8.89 -33.15
CA ASP A 227 -22.92 9.18 -31.93
C ASP A 227 -21.99 9.83 -30.88
N PRO A 228 -22.14 11.15 -30.64
CA PRO A 228 -21.32 11.86 -29.67
C PRO A 228 -21.62 11.52 -28.21
N MET A 229 -22.83 10.98 -27.91
CA MET A 229 -23.24 10.60 -26.55
C MET A 229 -22.60 9.26 -26.15
N LEU A 230 -22.54 8.31 -27.06
CA LEU A 230 -21.81 7.04 -26.90
C LEU A 230 -20.31 7.23 -27.11
N LYS A 231 -19.89 8.31 -27.77
CA LYS A 231 -18.51 8.55 -28.22
C LYS A 231 -18.00 7.47 -29.16
N VAL A 232 -18.80 7.14 -30.12
CA VAL A 232 -18.49 6.18 -31.18
C VAL A 232 -18.71 6.75 -32.55
N LEU A 233 -17.98 6.27 -33.52
CA LEU A 233 -18.23 6.53 -34.92
C LEU A 233 -17.90 5.28 -35.75
N VAL A 234 -18.53 5.18 -36.92
CA VAL A 234 -18.19 4.16 -37.93
C VAL A 234 -17.74 4.89 -39.20
N LYS A 235 -16.62 4.47 -39.74
CA LYS A 235 -16.07 4.95 -41.01
C LYS A 235 -15.33 3.82 -41.74
N ASP A 236 -15.64 3.63 -43.01
CA ASP A 236 -14.98 2.61 -43.89
C ASP A 236 -14.94 1.23 -43.22
N HIS A 237 -16.08 0.73 -42.72
CA HIS A 237 -16.23 -0.55 -42.02
C HIS A 237 -15.37 -0.69 -40.73
N LYS A 238 -15.04 0.41 -40.08
CA LYS A 238 -14.31 0.42 -38.83
C LYS A 238 -15.07 1.21 -37.78
N LEU A 239 -15.28 0.58 -36.63
CA LEU A 239 -15.85 1.24 -35.44
C LEU A 239 -14.72 1.85 -34.63
N VAL A 240 -14.78 3.14 -34.42
CA VAL A 240 -13.85 3.89 -33.55
C VAL A 240 -14.58 4.34 -32.30
N CYS A 241 -14.11 3.89 -31.16
CA CYS A 241 -14.60 4.33 -29.85
C CYS A 241 -13.58 5.27 -29.23
N TYR A 242 -14.01 6.50 -28.93
CA TYR A 242 -13.13 7.53 -28.37
C TYR A 242 -13.54 7.99 -26.96
N ASN A 243 -14.16 7.05 -26.23
CA ASN A 243 -14.45 7.22 -24.81
C ASN A 243 -13.16 7.03 -23.94
N ASN A 244 -13.33 6.58 -22.70
CA ASN A 244 -12.18 6.36 -21.78
C ASN A 244 -11.18 5.28 -22.26
N ASP A 245 -11.65 4.37 -23.11
CA ASP A 245 -10.86 3.27 -23.70
C ASP A 245 -10.88 3.41 -25.21
N PHE A 246 -9.91 4.19 -25.75
CA PHE A 246 -9.79 4.36 -27.19
C PHE A 246 -9.60 2.99 -27.86
N SER A 247 -10.42 2.69 -28.87
CA SER A 247 -10.34 1.43 -29.61
C SER A 247 -10.78 1.60 -31.05
N VAL A 248 -10.13 0.88 -31.93
CA VAL A 248 -10.48 0.75 -33.35
C VAL A 248 -10.77 -0.71 -33.64
N ILE A 249 -11.93 -0.99 -34.21
CA ILE A 249 -12.43 -2.32 -34.49
C ILE A 249 -12.73 -2.42 -35.99
N LYS A 250 -12.08 -3.37 -36.68
CA LYS A 250 -12.36 -3.68 -38.08
C LYS A 250 -13.60 -4.58 -38.15
N LEU A 251 -14.75 -4.03 -38.51
CA LEU A 251 -16.02 -4.73 -38.47
C LEU A 251 -16.07 -5.94 -39.37
N ARG A 252 -15.37 -5.90 -40.50
CA ARG A 252 -15.25 -7.04 -41.43
C ARG A 252 -14.52 -8.28 -40.87
N GLU A 253 -13.67 -8.07 -39.85
CA GLU A 253 -12.93 -9.15 -39.18
C GLU A 253 -13.70 -9.73 -38.00
N VAL A 254 -14.81 -9.10 -37.59
CA VAL A 254 -15.63 -9.51 -36.45
C VAL A 254 -16.47 -10.73 -36.83
N ARG A 255 -16.41 -11.79 -36.02
CA ARG A 255 -17.20 -13.03 -36.21
C ARG A 255 -18.45 -13.04 -35.35
N ASN A 256 -18.36 -12.53 -34.15
CA ASN A 256 -19.48 -12.44 -33.20
C ASN A 256 -19.39 -11.21 -32.35
N VAL A 257 -20.55 -10.71 -31.95
CA VAL A 257 -20.64 -9.58 -30.97
C VAL A 257 -21.59 -10.02 -29.87
N GLU A 258 -21.12 -9.93 -28.66
CA GLU A 258 -21.90 -10.18 -27.44
C GLU A 258 -22.10 -8.87 -26.68
N VAL A 259 -23.34 -8.55 -26.33
CA VAL A 259 -23.68 -7.37 -25.56
C VAL A 259 -24.06 -7.77 -24.15
N ARG A 260 -23.33 -7.23 -23.15
CA ARG A 260 -23.59 -7.50 -21.74
C ARG A 260 -23.90 -6.22 -20.99
N ARG A 261 -24.94 -6.26 -20.18
CA ARG A 261 -25.25 -5.19 -19.24
C ARG A 261 -24.40 -5.38 -17.99
N GLN A 262 -23.66 -4.35 -17.61
CA GLN A 262 -22.83 -4.33 -16.41
C GLN A 262 -23.42 -3.34 -15.39
N LEU A 263 -23.74 -3.86 -14.22
CA LEU A 263 -24.24 -3.07 -13.09
C LEU A 263 -23.08 -2.72 -12.18
N ALA A 264 -22.77 -1.44 -12.02
CA ALA A 264 -21.88 -0.94 -10.99
C ALA A 264 -22.71 -0.24 -9.91
N LYS A 265 -22.14 -0.04 -8.71
CA LYS A 265 -22.86 0.51 -7.53
C LYS A 265 -23.68 1.78 -7.79
N SER A 266 -23.31 2.59 -8.80
CA SER A 266 -23.95 3.86 -9.12
C SER A 266 -24.21 4.08 -10.61
N SER A 267 -23.89 3.12 -11.47
CA SER A 267 -24.05 3.28 -12.92
C SER A 267 -24.29 1.96 -13.63
N VAL A 268 -25.06 2.04 -14.69
CA VAL A 268 -25.22 0.95 -15.68
C VAL A 268 -24.32 1.26 -16.87
N THR A 269 -23.60 0.29 -17.36
CA THR A 269 -22.83 0.38 -18.61
C THR A 269 -23.12 -0.85 -19.47
N TYR A 270 -22.88 -0.71 -20.76
CA TYR A 270 -23.02 -1.83 -21.69
C TYR A 270 -21.65 -2.17 -22.24
N ALA A 271 -21.27 -3.43 -22.13
CA ALA A 271 -20.04 -3.95 -22.69
C ALA A 271 -20.35 -4.68 -24.00
N PHE A 272 -19.75 -4.22 -25.07
CA PHE A 272 -19.77 -4.86 -26.38
C PHE A 272 -18.48 -5.66 -26.54
N ASP A 273 -18.61 -6.95 -26.63
CA ASP A 273 -17.51 -7.89 -26.79
C ASP A 273 -17.41 -8.32 -28.25
N PHE A 274 -16.49 -7.76 -28.99
CA PHE A 274 -16.21 -8.10 -30.38
C PHE A 274 -15.24 -9.27 -30.45
N GLY A 275 -15.71 -10.42 -30.89
CA GLY A 275 -14.90 -11.62 -31.08
C GLY A 275 -14.36 -11.71 -32.50
N PHE A 276 -13.07 -12.01 -32.62
CA PHE A 276 -12.33 -12.22 -33.85
C PHE A 276 -11.98 -13.71 -33.99
N GLY A 277 -11.38 -14.13 -35.08
CA GLY A 277 -10.89 -15.50 -35.21
C GLY A 277 -9.86 -15.85 -34.11
N GLY A 278 -9.94 -17.08 -33.57
CA GLY A 278 -9.17 -17.52 -32.41
C GLY A 278 -9.72 -16.93 -31.09
N ASN A 279 -8.92 -16.87 -30.06
CA ASN A 279 -9.35 -16.34 -28.76
C ASN A 279 -9.23 -14.80 -28.62
N LYS A 280 -9.11 -14.08 -29.76
CA LYS A 280 -8.95 -12.63 -29.72
C LYS A 280 -10.31 -11.97 -29.51
N LYS A 281 -10.41 -11.14 -28.49
CA LYS A 281 -11.62 -10.40 -28.11
C LYS A 281 -11.28 -8.96 -27.75
N VAL A 282 -12.07 -8.00 -28.22
CA VAL A 282 -11.98 -6.59 -27.84
C VAL A 282 -13.28 -6.19 -27.19
N THR A 283 -13.20 -5.68 -25.98
CA THR A 283 -14.36 -5.20 -25.22
C THR A 283 -14.42 -3.68 -25.24
N VAL A 284 -15.56 -3.16 -25.66
CA VAL A 284 -15.87 -1.72 -25.63
C VAL A 284 -16.96 -1.46 -24.60
N GLN A 285 -16.70 -0.56 -23.68
CA GLN A 285 -17.69 -0.13 -22.69
C GLN A 285 -18.39 1.14 -23.17
N LEU A 286 -19.71 1.10 -23.29
CA LEU A 286 -20.54 2.23 -23.66
C LEU A 286 -21.36 2.72 -22.47
N ASN A 287 -21.64 4.02 -22.45
CA ASN A 287 -22.47 4.64 -21.42
C ASN A 287 -23.91 4.10 -21.48
N ASN A 288 -24.64 4.21 -20.36
CA ASN A 288 -26.05 3.84 -20.30
C ASN A 288 -26.92 4.85 -21.08
N ARG A 289 -27.06 4.59 -22.37
CA ARG A 289 -27.90 5.35 -23.31
C ARG A 289 -28.66 4.34 -24.19
N PRO A 290 -29.74 3.73 -23.67
CA PRO A 290 -30.42 2.62 -24.37
C PRO A 290 -30.85 2.96 -25.79
N TYR A 291 -31.43 4.12 -26.02
CA TYR A 291 -31.85 4.57 -27.35
C TYR A 291 -30.68 4.65 -28.34
N ASN A 292 -29.59 5.31 -27.95
CA ASN A 292 -28.41 5.45 -28.81
C ASN A 292 -27.73 4.09 -29.07
N ILE A 293 -27.74 3.20 -28.08
CA ILE A 293 -27.22 1.83 -28.23
C ILE A 293 -28.05 1.05 -29.24
N ARG A 294 -29.39 1.20 -29.21
CA ARG A 294 -30.26 0.57 -30.19
C ARG A 294 -29.93 1.08 -31.60
N GLN A 295 -29.83 2.38 -31.79
CA GLN A 295 -29.46 2.96 -33.09
C GLN A 295 -28.11 2.45 -33.60
N LEU A 296 -27.10 2.35 -32.72
CA LEU A 296 -25.81 1.80 -33.08
C LEU A 296 -25.92 0.33 -33.51
N VAL A 297 -26.68 -0.50 -32.80
CA VAL A 297 -26.88 -1.90 -33.12
C VAL A 297 -27.65 -2.08 -34.41
N GLU A 298 -28.71 -1.29 -34.63
CA GLU A 298 -29.47 -1.28 -35.90
C GLU A 298 -28.55 -0.94 -37.07
N TYR A 299 -27.75 0.11 -36.96
CA TYR A 299 -26.79 0.50 -37.98
C TYR A 299 -25.77 -0.63 -38.26
N LEU A 300 -25.18 -1.22 -37.21
CA LEU A 300 -24.19 -2.29 -37.35
C LEU A 300 -24.82 -3.53 -38.03
N ASN A 301 -26.07 -3.89 -37.70
CA ASN A 301 -26.74 -5.04 -38.29
C ASN A 301 -27.12 -4.79 -39.74
N GLU A 302 -27.65 -3.59 -40.06
CA GLU A 302 -28.13 -3.30 -41.42
C GLU A 302 -27.02 -2.97 -42.40
N LYS A 303 -26.00 -2.21 -41.96
CA LYS A 303 -24.95 -1.69 -42.87
C LYS A 303 -23.67 -2.50 -42.84
N GLU A 304 -23.34 -3.11 -41.71
CA GLU A 304 -22.12 -3.88 -41.53
C GLU A 304 -22.36 -5.38 -41.51
N GLY A 305 -23.62 -5.82 -41.57
CA GLY A 305 -24.00 -7.25 -41.62
C GLY A 305 -23.68 -8.00 -40.32
N THR A 306 -23.53 -7.30 -39.22
CA THR A 306 -23.35 -7.94 -37.91
C THR A 306 -24.67 -8.56 -37.45
N LYS A 307 -24.60 -9.61 -36.62
CA LYS A 307 -25.79 -10.25 -36.02
C LYS A 307 -25.81 -10.00 -34.51
N ILE A 308 -25.98 -8.74 -34.12
CA ILE A 308 -25.99 -8.37 -32.72
C ILE A 308 -27.40 -8.47 -32.18
N SER A 309 -27.63 -9.34 -31.20
CA SER A 309 -28.85 -9.37 -30.41
C SER A 309 -28.63 -8.70 -29.07
N ILE A 310 -29.60 -7.90 -28.65
CA ILE A 310 -29.59 -7.26 -27.32
C ILE A 310 -30.41 -8.16 -26.40
N PRO A 311 -29.83 -8.85 -25.42
CA PRO A 311 -30.50 -9.88 -24.63
C PRO A 311 -31.45 -9.33 -23.55
N PHE A 312 -31.77 -8.03 -23.56
CA PHE A 312 -32.60 -7.39 -22.54
C PHE A 312 -33.47 -6.29 -23.17
N GLN A 313 -34.68 -6.10 -22.64
CA GLN A 313 -35.52 -4.98 -23.00
C GLN A 313 -34.86 -3.68 -22.53
N MET A 314 -34.62 -2.75 -23.44
CA MET A 314 -34.10 -1.42 -23.16
C MET A 314 -35.22 -0.43 -22.95
#